data_c1ce1d014f41afb7c81e989a5ae99406
#
_entry.id   c1ce1d014f41afb7c81e989a5ae99406
#
_cell.length_a   1.000
_cell.length_b   1.000
_cell.length_c   1.000
_cell.angle_alpha   90.00
_cell.angle_beta   90.00
_cell.angle_gamma   90.00
#
_symmetry.space_group_name_H-M   'P 1'
#
loop_
_entity.id
_entity.type
_entity.pdbx_description
1 polymer ?
#
loop_
_entity_poly.entity_id
_entity_poly.type
_entity_poly.pdbx_seq_one_letter_code
_entity_poly.pdbx_strand_id
1 'polypeptide(L)'
;TAYRRQRQMCIRDSNHSHDYGEQSFDDTLAALDDAGIVHFGYDETAVMDVRGIKVGLVGIYELYDHLEREQQLKDNIAKVKADGAQLIVVIFHWGNETETVPDSNQTTLGRIAIDEGADLVCGHHPHVLQGIETYKGRNIVYSLGNFCFGGNSSPSDMDTMIYQQTFTID
;
A
#
# COMPACT_ATOMS: atom_id res chain seq x y z
N THR A 1 5.85 -22.49 2.97
CA THR A 1 5.68 -21.48 4.04
C THR A 1 6.00 -20.06 3.57
N ALA A 2 6.88 -19.85 2.57
CA ALA A 2 7.15 -18.53 2.01
C ALA A 2 5.98 -17.94 1.19
N TYR A 3 5.15 -18.78 0.57
CA TYR A 3 4.00 -18.37 -0.24
C TYR A 3 2.87 -17.69 0.55
N ARG A 4 2.75 -17.93 1.85
CA ARG A 4 1.69 -17.35 2.68
C ARG A 4 1.98 -15.92 3.10
N ARG A 5 3.24 -15.48 3.16
CA ARG A 5 3.61 -14.14 3.63
C ARG A 5 3.38 -13.03 2.62
N GLN A 6 3.30 -13.33 1.32
CA GLN A 6 3.09 -12.33 0.26
C GLN A 6 1.62 -11.95 0.02
N ARG A 7 0.66 -12.68 0.55
CA ARG A 7 -0.78 -12.39 0.37
C ARG A 7 -1.34 -11.38 1.37
N GLN A 8 -0.52 -10.80 2.23
CA GLN A 8 -0.94 -10.16 3.47
C GLN A 8 -0.96 -8.64 3.43
N MET A 9 -0.55 -8.03 2.33
CA MET A 9 -0.26 -6.59 2.33
C MET A 9 -1.41 -5.69 1.87
N CYS A 10 -2.54 -6.20 1.40
CA CYS A 10 -3.59 -5.39 0.78
C CYS A 10 -5.01 -5.57 1.34
N ILE A 11 -5.21 -6.35 2.39
CA ILE A 11 -6.57 -6.75 2.81
C ILE A 11 -7.36 -5.63 3.45
N ARG A 12 -6.71 -4.64 4.05
CA ARG A 12 -7.38 -3.62 4.85
C ARG A 12 -7.55 -2.26 4.18
N ASP A 13 -6.87 -1.98 3.10
CA ASP A 13 -6.92 -0.69 2.41
C ASP A 13 -7.61 -0.76 1.03
N SER A 14 -8.41 -1.80 0.78
CA SER A 14 -9.16 -2.00 -0.45
C SER A 14 -10.62 -1.58 -0.31
N ASN A 15 -11.22 -1.05 -1.40
CA ASN A 15 -12.66 -0.80 -1.49
C ASN A 15 -13.50 -2.07 -1.32
N HIS A 16 -12.90 -3.26 -1.41
CA HIS A 16 -13.53 -4.56 -1.22
C HIS A 16 -13.36 -5.14 0.20
N SER A 17 -12.75 -4.41 1.13
CA SER A 17 -12.52 -4.90 2.49
C SER A 17 -13.81 -5.12 3.27
N HIS A 18 -14.88 -4.41 2.93
CA HIS A 18 -16.20 -4.45 3.60
C HIS A 18 -17.34 -4.98 2.71
N ASP A 19 -17.05 -5.67 1.61
CA ASP A 19 -18.06 -6.17 0.67
C ASP A 19 -19.13 -7.07 1.34
N TYR A 20 -18.76 -7.76 2.41
CA TYR A 20 -19.62 -8.63 3.19
C TYR A 20 -19.96 -8.05 4.58
N GLY A 21 -19.75 -6.75 4.78
CA GLY A 21 -20.05 -6.02 6.02
C GLY A 21 -19.00 -6.14 7.13
N GLU A 22 -19.22 -5.38 8.21
CA GLU A 22 -18.28 -5.24 9.33
C GLU A 22 -17.91 -6.57 9.98
N GLN A 23 -18.89 -7.46 10.22
CA GLN A 23 -18.60 -8.76 10.83
C GLN A 23 -17.61 -9.59 10.01
N SER A 24 -17.73 -9.57 8.68
CA SER A 24 -16.82 -10.29 7.80
C SER A 24 -15.42 -9.67 7.77
N PHE A 25 -15.35 -8.36 7.92
CA PHE A 25 -14.08 -7.64 8.09
C PHE A 25 -13.40 -8.05 9.39
N ASP A 26 -14.12 -8.02 10.52
CA ASP A 26 -13.61 -8.44 11.82
C ASP A 26 -13.17 -9.91 11.83
N ASP A 27 -13.97 -10.81 11.24
CA ASP A 27 -13.63 -12.23 11.08
C ASP A 27 -12.34 -12.42 10.26
N THR A 28 -12.12 -11.56 9.26
CA THR A 28 -10.90 -11.59 8.46
C THR A 28 -9.68 -11.18 9.30
N LEU A 29 -9.81 -10.14 10.12
CA LEU A 29 -8.74 -9.70 11.02
C LEU A 29 -8.41 -10.79 12.04
N ALA A 30 -9.44 -11.37 12.68
CA ALA A 30 -9.25 -12.46 13.63
C ALA A 30 -8.55 -13.67 12.98
N ALA A 31 -8.91 -14.03 11.76
CA ALA A 31 -8.26 -15.12 11.04
C ALA A 31 -6.80 -14.81 10.67
N LEU A 32 -6.46 -13.55 10.39
CA LEU A 32 -5.08 -13.12 10.16
C LEU A 32 -4.26 -13.20 11.45
N ASP A 33 -4.81 -12.73 12.56
CA ASP A 33 -4.19 -12.78 13.89
C ASP A 33 -3.94 -14.24 14.33
N ASP A 34 -4.94 -15.11 14.21
CA ASP A 34 -4.82 -16.54 14.51
C ASP A 34 -3.74 -17.24 13.66
N ALA A 35 -3.56 -16.77 12.42
CA ALA A 35 -2.52 -17.28 11.53
C ALA A 35 -1.13 -16.64 11.79
N GLY A 36 -1.02 -15.67 12.71
CA GLY A 36 0.20 -14.91 12.96
C GLY A 36 0.62 -14.06 11.78
N ILE A 37 -0.34 -13.55 11.04
CA ILE A 37 -0.14 -12.74 9.83
C ILE A 37 -0.25 -11.26 10.19
N VAL A 38 0.82 -10.52 9.98
CA VAL A 38 0.82 -9.06 10.18
C VAL A 38 -0.09 -8.40 9.16
N HIS A 39 -1.01 -7.57 9.62
CA HIS A 39 -1.88 -6.76 8.77
C HIS A 39 -1.77 -5.27 9.14
N PHE A 40 -2.15 -4.41 8.23
CA PHE A 40 -2.14 -2.95 8.39
C PHE A 40 -3.11 -2.32 7.39
N GLY A 41 -3.38 -1.04 7.54
CA GLY A 41 -4.29 -0.25 6.71
C GLY A 41 -5.27 0.55 7.55
N TYR A 42 -5.94 1.53 6.97
CA TYR A 42 -6.72 2.53 7.68
C TYR A 42 -5.88 3.22 8.77
N ASP A 43 -6.24 3.13 10.04
CA ASP A 43 -5.52 3.73 11.16
C ASP A 43 -4.47 2.80 11.78
N GLU A 44 -4.36 1.57 11.28
CA GLU A 44 -3.37 0.61 11.78
C GLU A 44 -2.13 0.60 10.91
N THR A 45 -0.99 0.62 11.58
CA THR A 45 0.33 0.52 10.99
C THR A 45 1.04 -0.72 11.50
N ALA A 46 2.07 -1.18 10.78
CA ALA A 46 2.89 -2.28 11.25
C ALA A 46 4.38 -1.94 11.16
N VAL A 47 5.16 -2.50 12.09
CA VAL A 47 6.62 -2.51 11.99
C VAL A 47 7.10 -3.96 12.06
N MET A 48 7.79 -4.39 11.02
CA MET A 48 8.31 -5.76 10.87
C MET A 48 9.82 -5.77 10.93
N ASP A 49 10.39 -6.76 11.63
CA ASP A 49 11.81 -7.05 11.52
C ASP A 49 12.07 -7.89 10.27
N VAL A 50 12.85 -7.35 9.35
CA VAL A 50 13.28 -8.03 8.13
C VAL A 50 14.80 -8.12 8.16
N ARG A 51 15.33 -9.23 8.64
CA ARG A 51 16.78 -9.48 8.75
C ARG A 51 17.52 -8.46 9.59
N GLY A 52 16.92 -8.01 10.68
CA GLY A 52 17.48 -7.01 11.59
C GLY A 52 17.18 -5.57 11.21
N ILE A 53 16.47 -5.33 10.12
CA ILE A 53 16.00 -4.01 9.70
C ILE A 53 14.52 -3.87 10.03
N LYS A 54 14.16 -2.84 10.76
CA LYS A 54 12.76 -2.52 11.04
C LYS A 54 12.12 -1.80 9.87
N VAL A 55 11.15 -2.46 9.23
CA VAL A 55 10.39 -1.94 8.10
C VAL A 55 9.01 -1.51 8.59
N GLY A 56 8.72 -0.22 8.50
CA GLY A 56 7.40 0.37 8.76
C GLY A 56 6.50 0.24 7.54
N LEU A 57 5.26 -0.21 7.76
CA LEU A 57 4.25 -0.38 6.74
C LEU A 57 3.05 0.52 7.06
N VAL A 58 2.66 1.33 6.09
CA VAL A 58 1.53 2.27 6.17
C VAL A 58 0.61 2.01 4.98
N GLY A 59 -0.67 1.78 5.22
CA GLY A 59 -1.71 1.64 4.21
C GLY A 59 -2.65 2.83 4.23
N ILE A 60 -2.97 3.40 3.07
CA ILE A 60 -3.88 4.53 2.92
C ILE A 60 -4.92 4.22 1.86
N TYR A 61 -6.19 4.29 2.25
CA TYR A 61 -7.34 4.22 1.37
C TYR A 61 -7.80 5.61 0.98
N GLU A 62 -7.71 5.96 -0.31
CA GLU A 62 -7.84 7.35 -0.77
C GLU A 62 -9.09 7.60 -1.62
N LEU A 63 -9.79 6.58 -2.14
CA LEU A 63 -10.76 6.70 -3.23
C LEU A 63 -11.89 7.73 -3.03
N TYR A 64 -12.29 8.04 -1.82
CA TYR A 64 -13.41 8.95 -1.56
C TYR A 64 -13.00 10.27 -0.90
N ASP A 65 -11.97 10.22 -0.06
CA ASP A 65 -11.59 11.36 0.77
C ASP A 65 -10.40 12.14 0.20
N HIS A 66 -9.74 11.58 -0.81
CA HIS A 66 -8.68 12.24 -1.57
C HIS A 66 -7.62 12.91 -0.65
N LEU A 67 -7.42 14.21 -0.80
CA LEU A 67 -6.43 14.96 -0.03
C LEU A 67 -6.77 15.11 1.47
N GLU A 68 -8.00 14.81 1.90
CA GLU A 68 -8.33 14.78 3.34
C GLU A 68 -7.57 13.66 4.06
N ARG A 69 -7.04 12.66 3.34
CA ARG A 69 -6.17 11.61 3.87
C ARG A 69 -4.73 12.07 4.17
N GLU A 70 -4.38 13.31 3.84
CA GLU A 70 -3.04 13.85 4.11
C GLU A 70 -2.66 13.76 5.60
N GLN A 71 -3.57 14.14 6.50
CA GLN A 71 -3.27 14.10 7.93
C GLN A 71 -3.09 12.66 8.44
N GLN A 72 -3.96 11.74 8.03
CA GLN A 72 -3.83 10.31 8.37
C GLN A 72 -2.49 9.74 7.88
N LEU A 73 -2.09 10.07 6.65
CA LEU A 73 -0.80 9.68 6.09
C LEU A 73 0.38 10.14 6.96
N LYS A 74 0.37 11.43 7.35
CA LYS A 74 1.42 12.02 8.20
C LYS A 74 1.48 11.38 9.57
N ASP A 75 0.32 11.19 10.21
CA ASP A 75 0.22 10.59 11.54
C ASP A 75 0.70 9.13 11.52
N ASN A 76 0.32 8.36 10.50
CA ASN A 76 0.74 6.97 10.34
C ASN A 76 2.24 6.83 10.06
N ILE A 77 2.82 7.72 9.25
CA ILE A 77 4.27 7.75 9.02
C ILE A 77 5.00 8.13 10.32
N ALA A 78 4.53 9.14 11.04
CA ALA A 78 5.10 9.54 12.32
C ALA A 78 5.05 8.40 13.35
N LYS A 79 3.96 7.64 13.37
CA LYS A 79 3.78 6.48 14.26
C LYS A 79 4.81 5.38 13.98
N VAL A 80 4.99 4.93 12.74
CA VAL A 80 5.98 3.89 12.43
C VAL A 80 7.42 4.36 12.70
N LYS A 81 7.71 5.66 12.54
CA LYS A 81 9.00 6.25 12.94
C LYS A 81 9.20 6.15 14.45
N ALA A 82 8.19 6.51 15.25
CA ALA A 82 8.23 6.43 16.70
C ALA A 82 8.41 4.98 17.18
N ASP A 83 7.86 4.00 16.45
CA ASP A 83 8.01 2.57 16.69
C ASP A 83 9.38 2.03 16.23
N GLY A 84 10.23 2.90 15.68
CA GLY A 84 11.62 2.62 15.33
C GLY A 84 11.84 2.06 13.93
N ALA A 85 10.93 2.31 12.99
CA ALA A 85 11.14 1.95 11.58
C ALA A 85 12.38 2.65 11.02
N GLN A 86 13.22 1.88 10.34
CA GLN A 86 14.43 2.33 9.65
C GLN A 86 14.20 2.48 8.15
N LEU A 87 13.19 1.80 7.63
CA LEU A 87 12.72 1.88 6.25
C LEU A 87 11.19 1.95 6.29
N ILE A 88 10.60 2.85 5.52
CA ILE A 88 9.16 3.08 5.51
C ILE A 88 8.61 2.86 4.10
N VAL A 89 7.64 1.96 4.00
CA VAL A 89 6.90 1.68 2.77
C VAL A 89 5.45 2.13 2.96
N VAL A 90 4.99 3.00 2.08
CA VAL A 90 3.59 3.43 2.05
C VAL A 90 2.88 2.77 0.88
N ILE A 91 1.74 2.17 1.14
CA ILE A 91 0.90 1.52 0.14
C ILE A 91 -0.41 2.29 0.04
N PHE A 92 -0.76 2.68 -1.18
CA PHE A 92 -2.00 3.40 -1.46
C PHE A 92 -2.97 2.56 -2.28
N HIS A 93 -4.24 2.64 -1.89
CA HIS A 93 -5.37 2.26 -2.71
C HIS A 93 -6.03 3.54 -3.22
N TRP A 94 -5.75 3.92 -4.46
CA TRP A 94 -6.02 5.26 -4.99
C TRP A 94 -6.28 5.31 -6.50
N GLY A 95 -6.62 6.52 -6.98
CA GLY A 95 -6.75 6.83 -8.39
C GLY A 95 -8.03 6.29 -9.02
N ASN A 96 -8.10 6.31 -10.34
CA ASN A 96 -9.26 5.89 -11.10
C ASN A 96 -8.98 4.61 -11.89
N GLU A 97 -9.97 3.70 -11.92
CA GLU A 97 -9.88 2.46 -12.71
C GLU A 97 -9.62 2.77 -14.18
N THR A 98 -8.74 1.97 -14.80
CA THR A 98 -8.35 2.00 -16.22
C THR A 98 -7.59 3.25 -16.68
N GLU A 99 -7.35 4.23 -15.81
CA GLU A 99 -6.54 5.40 -16.14
C GLU A 99 -5.05 5.06 -16.03
N THR A 100 -4.31 5.24 -17.14
CA THR A 100 -2.87 4.91 -17.22
C THR A 100 -1.97 6.04 -16.74
N VAL A 101 -2.53 7.23 -16.52
CA VAL A 101 -1.81 8.42 -16.03
C VAL A 101 -2.30 8.71 -14.61
N PRO A 102 -1.40 8.81 -13.61
CA PRO A 102 -1.80 9.15 -12.26
C PRO A 102 -2.42 10.55 -12.20
N ASP A 103 -3.47 10.71 -11.40
CA ASP A 103 -4.14 11.98 -11.19
C ASP A 103 -3.37 12.90 -10.23
N SER A 104 -3.93 14.10 -9.99
CA SER A 104 -3.31 15.11 -9.12
C SER A 104 -3.31 14.70 -7.64
N ASN A 105 -4.30 13.93 -7.18
CA ASN A 105 -4.35 13.44 -5.79
C ASN A 105 -3.24 12.41 -5.56
N GLN A 106 -3.11 11.45 -6.48
CA GLN A 106 -2.05 10.45 -6.44
C GLN A 106 -0.67 11.11 -6.40
N THR A 107 -0.41 12.07 -7.31
CA THR A 107 0.89 12.74 -7.38
C THR A 107 1.17 13.58 -6.15
N THR A 108 0.16 14.25 -5.60
CA THR A 108 0.29 15.07 -4.39
C THR A 108 0.57 14.19 -3.17
N LEU A 109 -0.27 13.20 -2.89
CA LEU A 109 -0.12 12.32 -1.72
C LEU A 109 1.13 11.46 -1.78
N GLY A 110 1.49 10.97 -2.98
CA GLY A 110 2.73 10.22 -3.16
C GLY A 110 3.98 11.04 -2.81
N ARG A 111 4.03 12.31 -3.23
CA ARG A 111 5.12 13.21 -2.90
C ARG A 111 5.12 13.62 -1.43
N ILE A 112 3.95 13.86 -0.82
CA ILE A 112 3.82 14.10 0.62
C ILE A 112 4.36 12.91 1.41
N ALA A 113 4.03 11.66 1.02
CA ALA A 113 4.57 10.49 1.69
C ALA A 113 6.10 10.47 1.70
N ILE A 114 6.74 10.81 0.57
CA ILE A 114 8.21 10.93 0.50
C ILE A 114 8.72 12.08 1.36
N ASP A 115 8.04 13.23 1.35
CA ASP A 115 8.42 14.40 2.15
C ASP A 115 8.33 14.12 3.65
N GLU A 116 7.37 13.32 4.06
CA GLU A 116 7.24 12.82 5.43
C GLU A 116 8.19 11.65 5.75
N GLY A 117 8.99 11.20 4.79
CA GLY A 117 10.09 10.25 5.00
C GLY A 117 9.79 8.81 4.62
N ALA A 118 8.82 8.56 3.75
CA ALA A 118 8.71 7.26 3.12
C ALA A 118 9.90 7.01 2.17
N ASP A 119 10.39 5.78 2.17
CA ASP A 119 11.47 5.32 1.29
C ASP A 119 10.97 4.74 -0.02
N LEU A 120 9.72 4.28 -0.02
CA LEU A 120 9.03 3.75 -1.19
C LEU A 120 7.54 3.99 -1.06
N VAL A 121 6.91 4.38 -2.16
CA VAL A 121 5.45 4.43 -2.32
C VAL A 121 5.04 3.43 -3.39
N CYS A 122 4.05 2.59 -3.10
CA CYS A 122 3.44 1.66 -4.05
C CYS A 122 1.93 1.86 -4.07
N GLY A 123 1.37 2.02 -5.27
CA GLY A 123 -0.05 2.19 -5.48
C GLY A 123 -0.71 0.99 -6.17
N HIS A 124 -2.01 0.86 -5.95
CA HIS A 124 -2.90 -0.10 -6.59
C HIS A 124 -4.32 0.47 -6.68
N HIS A 125 -5.25 -0.24 -7.25
CA HIS A 125 -6.63 0.09 -7.60
C HIS A 125 -6.85 0.44 -9.07
N PRO A 126 -6.01 1.20 -9.80
CA PRO A 126 -6.32 1.53 -11.19
C PRO A 126 -6.49 0.30 -12.11
N HIS A 127 -6.11 -0.89 -11.68
CA HIS A 127 -6.19 -2.15 -12.43
C HIS A 127 -5.42 -2.16 -13.76
N VAL A 128 -4.65 -1.12 -14.03
CA VAL A 128 -3.71 -0.97 -15.13
C VAL A 128 -2.37 -0.48 -14.61
N LEU A 129 -1.30 -0.66 -15.39
CA LEU A 129 0.00 -0.07 -15.04
C LEU A 129 -0.06 1.46 -15.16
N GLN A 130 0.48 2.13 -14.14
CA GLN A 130 0.79 3.56 -14.20
C GLN A 130 2.30 3.79 -14.10
N GLY A 131 2.72 5.02 -14.35
CA GLY A 131 4.13 5.39 -14.34
C GLY A 131 4.83 5.21 -12.99
N ILE A 132 6.16 5.27 -13.04
CA ILE A 132 7.03 5.34 -11.86
C ILE A 132 7.68 6.72 -11.86
N GLU A 133 7.54 7.44 -10.75
CA GLU A 133 8.22 8.73 -10.54
C GLU A 133 9.38 8.53 -9.56
N THR A 134 10.51 9.18 -9.85
CA THR A 134 11.57 9.36 -8.86
C THR A 134 11.49 10.78 -8.30
N TYR A 135 11.09 10.90 -7.04
CA TYR A 135 10.96 12.18 -6.35
C TYR A 135 11.92 12.22 -5.16
N LYS A 136 12.78 13.22 -5.11
CA LYS A 136 13.83 13.38 -4.08
C LYS A 136 14.67 12.11 -3.87
N GLY A 137 14.94 11.37 -4.94
CA GLY A 137 15.73 10.14 -4.90
C GLY A 137 14.99 8.90 -4.38
N ARG A 138 13.68 8.98 -4.16
CA ARG A 138 12.80 7.87 -3.78
C ARG A 138 11.79 7.59 -4.87
N ASN A 139 11.35 6.35 -4.99
CA ASN A 139 10.43 5.95 -6.05
C ASN A 139 8.97 5.93 -5.57
N ILE A 140 8.10 6.44 -6.43
CA ILE A 140 6.65 6.35 -6.33
C ILE A 140 6.18 5.51 -7.51
N VAL A 141 5.72 4.29 -7.24
CA VAL A 141 5.13 3.37 -8.21
C VAL A 141 3.62 3.54 -8.14
N TYR A 142 3.04 4.25 -9.09
CA TYR A 142 1.65 4.69 -9.00
C TYR A 142 0.62 3.56 -9.13
N SER A 143 0.87 2.55 -9.97
CA SER A 143 0.05 1.33 -10.02
C SER A 143 0.82 0.15 -10.58
N LEU A 144 0.67 -1.00 -9.94
CA LEU A 144 1.29 -2.27 -10.33
C LEU A 144 0.45 -3.10 -11.31
N GLY A 145 -0.77 -2.66 -11.65
CA GLY A 145 -1.71 -3.44 -12.45
C GLY A 145 -2.24 -4.69 -11.70
N ASN A 146 -2.83 -5.60 -12.45
CA ASN A 146 -3.46 -6.82 -11.92
C ASN A 146 -2.51 -8.03 -11.97
N PHE A 147 -1.82 -8.34 -10.88
CA PHE A 147 -0.92 -9.51 -10.86
C PHE A 147 -1.69 -10.84 -10.68
N CYS A 148 -2.68 -10.88 -9.81
CA CYS A 148 -3.47 -12.07 -9.53
C CYS A 148 -4.91 -11.66 -9.24
N PHE A 149 -5.68 -11.44 -10.29
CA PHE A 149 -7.06 -10.97 -10.22
C PHE A 149 -8.00 -12.08 -10.70
N GLY A 150 -8.58 -12.82 -9.73
CA GLY A 150 -9.41 -14.00 -10.01
C GLY A 150 -10.86 -13.70 -10.38
N GLY A 151 -11.31 -12.46 -10.29
CA GLY A 151 -12.71 -12.07 -10.49
C GLY A 151 -13.10 -11.73 -11.93
N ASN A 152 -12.12 -11.56 -12.84
CA ASN A 152 -12.34 -11.16 -14.22
C ASN A 152 -11.64 -12.11 -15.18
N SER A 153 -12.40 -12.82 -16.03
CA SER A 153 -11.85 -13.74 -17.02
C SER A 153 -11.34 -13.05 -18.30
N SER A 154 -11.66 -11.76 -18.48
CA SER A 154 -11.25 -10.99 -19.65
C SER A 154 -11.06 -9.52 -19.26
N PRO A 155 -10.01 -9.19 -18.49
CA PRO A 155 -9.72 -7.80 -18.15
C PRO A 155 -9.36 -7.00 -19.42
N SER A 156 -9.64 -5.71 -19.40
CA SER A 156 -9.32 -4.78 -20.51
C SER A 156 -7.80 -4.60 -20.69
N ASP A 157 -7.04 -4.80 -19.60
CA ASP A 157 -5.58 -4.78 -19.58
C ASP A 157 -5.08 -5.98 -18.78
N MET A 158 -4.14 -6.72 -19.36
CA MET A 158 -3.52 -7.89 -18.74
C MET A 158 -2.08 -7.61 -18.30
N ASP A 159 -1.59 -6.39 -18.53
CA ASP A 159 -0.24 -6.01 -18.14
C ASP A 159 -0.14 -5.81 -16.63
N THR A 160 0.96 -6.29 -16.07
CA THR A 160 1.28 -6.16 -14.65
C THR A 160 2.78 -6.12 -14.46
N MET A 161 3.23 -5.65 -13.30
CA MET A 161 4.65 -5.69 -12.98
C MET A 161 4.90 -6.28 -11.59
N ILE A 162 6.08 -6.89 -11.45
CA ILE A 162 6.70 -7.15 -10.16
C ILE A 162 7.78 -6.09 -9.98
N TYR A 163 7.53 -5.15 -9.05
CA TYR A 163 8.50 -4.12 -8.72
C TYR A 163 9.50 -4.63 -7.69
N GLN A 164 10.79 -4.44 -7.93
CA GLN A 164 11.87 -4.81 -7.03
C GLN A 164 12.74 -3.59 -6.71
N GLN A 165 12.86 -3.27 -5.44
CA GLN A 165 13.70 -2.19 -4.93
C GLN A 165 14.78 -2.74 -4.01
N THR A 166 16.02 -2.30 -4.21
CA THR A 166 17.12 -2.55 -3.27
C THR A 166 17.35 -1.30 -2.43
N PHE A 167 17.45 -1.48 -1.13
CA PHE A 167 17.81 -0.42 -0.19
C PHE A 167 19.17 -0.72 0.41
N THR A 168 20.00 0.31 0.51
CA THR A 168 21.24 0.28 1.30
C THR A 168 20.97 1.07 2.58
N ILE A 169 21.24 0.47 3.71
CA ILE A 169 21.08 1.08 5.03
C ILE A 169 22.48 1.20 5.63
N ASP A 170 22.90 2.42 5.88
CA ASP A 170 24.19 2.75 6.47
C ASP A 170 24.11 2.71 8.02
#